data_7e002c5daa9c2def0d0e1d14eb7f0d6e
#
_entry.id   7e002c5daa9c2def0d0e1d14eb7f0d6e
#
_cell.length_a   1.000
_cell.length_b   1.000
_cell.length_c   1.000
_cell.angle_alpha   90.00
_cell.angle_beta   90.00
_cell.angle_gamma   90.00
#
_symmetry.space_group_name_H-M   'P 1'
#
loop_
_entity.id
_entity.type
_entity.pdbx_description
1 polymer ?
#
loop_
_entity_poly.entity_id
_entity_poly.type
_entity_poly.pdbx_seq_one_letter_code
_entity_poly.pdbx_strand_id
1 'polypeptide(L)'
;MRVVQFQTNFSVGELDPLLRARTDLAQYQNAVEEATNVVIQPQGGFKRREGLRFVYDFGTGFTDFKIIPFEFSVTDSYSLVFVNQRIYVFKAGVLQANINGTGNDFIAATPITAAMLDEINYTQAVDTLILCHEDLQTKRLVRNSDTSWTLENLPLKNLPQYPYVFSTHLPNFTITPSASTGNITITASAATTDTGNAQAGSANTITLKSSSSFSSDDAPNGMFVKITSGTGSGQTRQVEDYVGSSKVLTVYPPWDTAPNGTSNYSVHPFEASAVGGFAQVTSTFGRARYVEFVSNTVMKAVTEVSFFDTSAVVAGNWESEQGYEDVWSNARGWPRSAAFHEGRLYFGGSKSRANTIWGSQVINFFDFGAGSGLDDESVEATINTNQLNSIVN
;
A
#
# COMPACT_ATOMS: atom_id res chain seq x y z
N MET A 1 10.27 59.03 45.34
CA MET A 1 10.71 57.76 45.98
C MET A 1 10.81 56.71 44.84
N ARG A 2 12.00 56.13 44.64
CA ARG A 2 12.17 55.14 43.59
C ARG A 2 11.82 53.76 44.20
N VAL A 3 10.74 53.16 43.81
CA VAL A 3 10.35 51.82 44.28
C VAL A 3 11.14 50.82 43.42
N VAL A 4 11.97 50.01 44.08
CA VAL A 4 12.69 48.90 43.40
C VAL A 4 11.89 47.63 43.68
N GLN A 5 11.42 47.01 42.62
CA GLN A 5 10.71 45.75 42.71
C GLN A 5 11.72 44.61 42.42
N PHE A 6 11.77 43.60 43.28
CA PHE A 6 12.63 42.43 43.11
C PHE A 6 11.78 41.22 42.67
N GLN A 7 12.16 40.62 41.60
CA GLN A 7 11.58 39.34 41.15
C GLN A 7 12.63 38.24 41.38
N THR A 8 12.31 37.30 42.22
CA THR A 8 13.23 36.21 42.62
C THR A 8 12.77 34.82 42.19
N ASN A 9 11.60 34.74 41.61
CA ASN A 9 11.01 33.47 41.18
C ASN A 9 10.49 33.60 39.74
N PHE A 10 10.84 32.64 38.88
CA PHE A 10 10.48 32.57 37.46
C PHE A 10 9.80 31.24 37.12
N SER A 11 9.27 30.53 38.12
CA SER A 11 8.76 29.17 37.99
C SER A 11 7.55 29.05 37.06
N VAL A 12 6.84 30.12 36.78
CA VAL A 12 5.70 30.15 35.83
C VAL A 12 6.19 30.11 34.39
N GLY A 13 7.40 30.62 34.10
CA GLY A 13 7.88 30.69 32.73
C GLY A 13 7.38 31.88 31.96
N GLU A 14 7.31 31.76 30.67
CA GLU A 14 6.83 32.81 29.75
C GLU A 14 5.32 32.97 29.85
N LEU A 15 4.88 34.21 29.99
CA LEU A 15 3.47 34.56 30.11
C LEU A 15 2.88 34.82 28.74
N ASP A 16 1.72 34.24 28.50
CA ASP A 16 0.95 34.51 27.28
C ASP A 16 0.76 36.02 27.05
N PRO A 17 1.00 36.53 25.85
CA PRO A 17 0.84 37.96 25.54
C PRO A 17 -0.52 38.55 25.92
N LEU A 18 -1.58 37.75 25.87
CA LEU A 18 -2.94 38.17 26.29
C LEU A 18 -3.08 38.40 27.81
N LEU A 19 -2.17 37.87 28.60
CA LEU A 19 -2.19 37.98 30.06
C LEU A 19 -1.24 39.06 30.58
N ARG A 20 -0.50 39.77 29.75
CA ARG A 20 0.52 40.76 30.15
C ARG A 20 -0.01 41.93 30.98
N ALA A 21 -1.28 42.25 30.94
CA ALA A 21 -1.91 43.29 31.74
C ALA A 21 -2.64 42.75 33.00
N ARG A 22 -2.65 41.44 33.20
CA ARG A 22 -3.40 40.80 34.29
C ARG A 22 -2.57 40.67 35.55
N THR A 23 -2.31 41.85 36.18
CA THR A 23 -1.55 41.93 37.44
C THR A 23 -2.29 41.35 38.65
N ASP A 24 -3.58 41.05 38.48
CA ASP A 24 -4.43 40.38 39.46
C ASP A 24 -4.15 38.87 39.59
N LEU A 25 -3.45 38.28 38.61
CA LEU A 25 -3.09 36.86 38.64
C LEU A 25 -1.86 36.62 39.53
N ALA A 26 -1.94 35.63 40.40
CA ALA A 26 -0.82 35.25 41.27
C ALA A 26 0.43 34.81 40.45
N GLN A 27 0.22 34.22 39.29
CA GLN A 27 1.25 33.79 38.34
C GLN A 27 2.02 34.96 37.73
N TYR A 28 1.41 36.15 37.60
CA TYR A 28 2.00 37.31 36.96
C TYR A 28 3.32 37.74 37.61
N GLN A 29 3.42 37.67 38.94
CA GLN A 29 4.61 38.03 39.70
C GLN A 29 5.78 37.08 39.54
N ASN A 30 5.53 35.84 39.10
CA ASN A 30 6.50 34.76 38.93
C ASN A 30 6.72 34.38 37.47
N ALA A 31 6.23 35.20 36.54
CA ALA A 31 6.36 35.00 35.12
C ALA A 31 7.37 35.96 34.49
N VAL A 32 7.84 35.64 33.31
CA VAL A 32 8.67 36.50 32.47
C VAL A 32 7.94 36.84 31.16
N GLU A 33 8.29 37.94 30.54
CA GLU A 33 7.76 38.37 29.26
C GLU A 33 8.31 37.50 28.10
N GLU A 34 9.59 37.10 28.19
CA GLU A 34 10.27 36.28 27.20
C GLU A 34 11.30 35.37 27.88
N ALA A 35 11.34 34.10 27.47
CA ALA A 35 12.23 33.07 28.05
C ALA A 35 12.99 32.30 26.96
N THR A 36 13.76 33.03 26.15
CA THR A 36 14.48 32.43 25.00
C THR A 36 15.78 31.73 25.45
N ASN A 37 15.99 30.48 25.02
CA ASN A 37 17.18 29.66 25.27
C ASN A 37 17.50 29.43 26.77
N VAL A 38 16.51 29.39 27.63
CA VAL A 38 16.61 29.08 29.03
C VAL A 38 15.74 27.90 29.43
N VAL A 39 16.14 27.20 30.48
CA VAL A 39 15.35 26.14 31.14
C VAL A 39 14.97 26.64 32.50
N ILE A 40 13.69 26.77 32.75
CA ILE A 40 13.14 27.21 34.04
C ILE A 40 13.23 26.06 35.03
N GLN A 41 13.69 26.36 36.24
CA GLN A 41 13.83 25.38 37.32
C GLN A 41 12.65 25.47 38.28
N PRO A 42 12.15 24.36 38.80
CA PRO A 42 11.04 24.33 39.78
C PRO A 42 11.33 25.14 41.02
N GLN A 43 12.60 25.33 41.36
CA GLN A 43 13.08 26.13 42.53
C GLN A 43 12.98 27.63 42.31
N GLY A 44 12.44 28.08 41.15
CA GLY A 44 12.24 29.50 40.85
C GLY A 44 13.34 30.17 40.04
N GLY A 45 14.49 29.53 39.87
CA GLY A 45 15.59 30.03 39.02
C GLY A 45 15.46 29.60 37.57
N PHE A 46 16.40 30.03 36.74
CA PHE A 46 16.57 29.53 35.39
C PHE A 46 18.05 29.28 35.07
N LYS A 47 18.31 28.34 34.18
CA LYS A 47 19.65 28.10 33.62
C LYS A 47 19.63 28.23 32.13
N ARG A 48 20.78 28.56 31.52
CA ARG A 48 20.91 28.51 30.07
C ARG A 48 20.70 27.07 29.58
N ARG A 49 19.94 26.90 28.52
CA ARG A 49 19.82 25.58 27.87
C ARG A 49 21.20 25.10 27.43
N GLU A 50 21.40 23.81 27.48
CA GLU A 50 22.62 23.16 27.02
C GLU A 50 22.81 23.35 25.52
N GLY A 51 24.04 23.35 25.04
CA GLY A 51 24.38 23.47 23.63
C GLY A 51 24.01 22.22 22.84
N LEU A 52 24.00 22.34 21.54
CA LEU A 52 23.85 21.20 20.62
C LEU A 52 25.19 20.48 20.47
N ARG A 53 25.16 19.15 20.45
CA ARG A 53 26.31 18.33 20.13
C ARG A 53 26.17 17.89 18.65
N PHE A 54 27.24 18.11 17.86
CA PHE A 54 27.32 17.54 16.53
C PHE A 54 27.35 16.01 16.61
N VAL A 55 26.54 15.32 15.79
CA VAL A 55 26.45 13.85 15.75
C VAL A 55 26.94 13.32 14.42
N TYR A 56 26.40 13.79 13.31
CA TYR A 56 26.72 13.27 11.97
C TYR A 56 26.34 14.27 10.89
N ASP A 57 27.09 14.26 9.78
CA ASP A 57 26.81 15.03 8.57
C ASP A 57 26.47 14.06 7.43
N PHE A 58 25.24 14.14 6.92
CA PHE A 58 24.77 13.31 5.79
C PHE A 58 25.30 13.81 4.44
N GLY A 59 26.02 14.94 4.38
CA GLY A 59 26.50 15.58 3.17
C GLY A 59 25.42 16.35 2.42
N THR A 60 25.78 16.88 1.25
CA THR A 60 24.94 17.83 0.48
C THR A 60 23.83 17.16 -0.34
N GLY A 61 23.70 15.84 -0.31
CA GLY A 61 22.75 15.09 -1.16
C GLY A 61 21.37 14.82 -0.50
N PHE A 62 21.18 15.22 0.76
CA PHE A 62 19.95 14.96 1.50
C PHE A 62 19.43 16.25 2.12
N THR A 63 18.26 16.69 1.67
CA THR A 63 17.57 17.90 2.16
C THR A 63 16.45 17.57 3.12
N ASP A 64 15.84 16.38 2.95
CA ASP A 64 14.65 15.94 3.69
C ASP A 64 15.00 14.71 4.52
N PHE A 65 14.57 14.71 5.76
CA PHE A 65 14.78 13.58 6.67
C PHE A 65 13.67 13.49 7.73
N LYS A 66 13.40 12.26 8.17
CA LYS A 66 12.52 11.97 9.30
C LYS A 66 13.26 11.15 10.34
N ILE A 67 13.18 11.56 11.61
CA ILE A 67 13.77 10.83 12.72
C ILE A 67 12.67 10.06 13.43
N ILE A 68 12.83 8.75 13.52
CA ILE A 68 11.90 7.85 14.20
C ILE A 68 12.65 7.22 15.39
N PRO A 69 12.15 7.38 16.62
CA PRO A 69 12.68 6.65 17.76
C PRO A 69 12.30 5.16 17.64
N PHE A 70 13.21 4.29 18.06
CA PHE A 70 13.00 2.85 18.12
C PHE A 70 13.48 2.33 19.47
N GLU A 71 12.56 1.86 20.30
CA GLU A 71 12.83 1.40 21.66
C GLU A 71 12.69 -0.13 21.74
N PHE A 72 13.82 -0.83 21.71
CA PHE A 72 13.83 -2.29 21.88
C PHE A 72 13.74 -2.69 23.36
N SER A 73 14.45 -1.98 24.22
CA SER A 73 14.42 -2.18 25.67
C SER A 73 14.74 -0.87 26.39
N VAL A 74 14.66 -0.86 27.72
CA VAL A 74 15.02 0.30 28.56
C VAL A 74 16.47 0.74 28.34
N THR A 75 17.37 -0.18 27.97
CA THR A 75 18.80 0.08 27.74
C THR A 75 19.17 0.21 26.28
N ASP A 76 18.35 -0.32 25.38
CA ASP A 76 18.61 -0.37 23.93
C ASP A 76 17.58 0.43 23.15
N SER A 77 17.89 1.71 22.97
CA SER A 77 17.12 2.63 22.14
C SER A 77 17.95 3.12 20.96
N TYR A 78 17.27 3.34 19.85
CA TYR A 78 17.88 3.77 18.60
C TYR A 78 17.14 5.00 18.06
N SER A 79 17.86 5.84 17.34
CA SER A 79 17.29 6.87 16.48
C SER A 79 17.48 6.44 15.03
N LEU A 80 16.38 6.15 14.34
CA LEU A 80 16.37 5.80 12.93
C LEU A 80 16.18 7.07 12.12
N VAL A 81 17.18 7.40 11.28
CA VAL A 81 17.12 8.60 10.42
C VAL A 81 16.82 8.16 9.00
N PHE A 82 15.60 8.42 8.57
CA PHE A 82 15.13 8.17 7.22
C PHE A 82 15.52 9.34 6.31
N VAL A 83 16.14 9.03 5.20
CA VAL A 83 16.44 9.94 4.10
C VAL A 83 16.04 9.26 2.79
N ASN A 84 16.18 9.94 1.66
CA ASN A 84 15.84 9.36 0.37
C ASN A 84 16.49 7.98 0.17
N GLN A 85 15.68 6.92 0.14
CA GLN A 85 16.06 5.53 -0.12
C GLN A 85 17.08 4.90 0.86
N ARG A 86 17.26 5.48 2.08
CA ARG A 86 18.18 4.99 3.10
C ARG A 86 17.64 5.20 4.50
N ILE A 87 18.02 4.32 5.42
CA ILE A 87 17.76 4.45 6.85
C ILE A 87 19.08 4.31 7.59
N TYR A 88 19.49 5.35 8.29
CA TYR A 88 20.66 5.33 9.15
C TYR A 88 20.25 4.99 10.58
N VAL A 89 21.05 4.18 11.26
CA VAL A 89 20.78 3.70 12.63
C VAL A 89 21.77 4.32 13.58
N PHE A 90 21.26 5.05 14.57
CA PHE A 90 22.07 5.62 15.66
C PHE A 90 21.71 4.96 16.99
N LYS A 91 22.72 4.55 17.75
CA LYS A 91 22.59 4.10 19.15
C LYS A 91 23.37 5.02 20.07
N ALA A 92 22.74 5.58 21.10
CA ALA A 92 23.35 6.55 22.01
C ALA A 92 24.07 7.73 21.31
N GLY A 93 23.56 8.18 20.16
CA GLY A 93 24.15 9.24 19.35
C GLY A 93 25.39 8.82 18.56
N VAL A 94 25.63 7.53 18.37
CA VAL A 94 26.72 6.98 17.54
C VAL A 94 26.10 6.23 16.34
N LEU A 95 26.53 6.58 15.13
CA LEU A 95 26.14 5.89 13.92
C LEU A 95 26.62 4.43 13.97
N GLN A 96 25.72 3.50 13.65
CA GLN A 96 26.08 2.10 13.52
C GLN A 96 26.65 1.84 12.12
N ALA A 97 27.88 1.32 12.07
CA ALA A 97 28.59 1.07 10.82
C ALA A 97 28.34 -0.34 10.30
N ASN A 98 28.63 -0.53 9.01
CA ASN A 98 28.57 -1.84 8.33
C ASN A 98 27.25 -2.60 8.56
N ILE A 99 26.15 -1.92 8.34
CA ILE A 99 24.82 -2.49 8.50
C ILE A 99 24.63 -3.72 7.58
N ASN A 100 24.13 -4.80 8.16
CA ASN A 100 23.91 -6.10 7.51
C ASN A 100 25.18 -6.70 6.87
N GLY A 101 26.38 -6.28 7.29
CA GLY A 101 27.62 -6.76 6.71
C GLY A 101 27.85 -6.33 5.25
N THR A 102 27.14 -5.30 4.77
CA THR A 102 27.18 -4.85 3.36
C THR A 102 28.31 -3.87 3.07
N GLY A 103 29.04 -3.42 4.08
CA GLY A 103 30.01 -2.33 3.98
C GLY A 103 29.38 -0.93 4.00
N ASN A 104 28.04 -0.82 4.03
CA ASN A 104 27.31 0.45 4.14
C ASN A 104 26.93 0.74 5.59
N ASP A 105 26.87 2.00 5.94
CA ASP A 105 26.43 2.48 7.27
C ASP A 105 24.94 2.81 7.30
N PHE A 106 24.16 2.22 6.39
CA PHE A 106 22.72 2.42 6.26
C PHE A 106 22.00 1.16 5.75
N ILE A 107 20.71 1.08 6.03
CA ILE A 107 19.80 0.09 5.46
C ILE A 107 19.31 0.64 4.13
N ALA A 108 19.45 -0.14 3.04
CA ALA A 108 18.87 0.21 1.75
C ALA A 108 17.33 0.20 1.84
N ALA A 109 16.70 1.29 1.47
CA ALA A 109 15.25 1.50 1.58
C ALA A 109 14.69 2.04 0.25
N THR A 110 15.07 1.44 -0.87
CA THR A 110 14.77 1.89 -2.23
C THR A 110 13.32 2.33 -2.48
N PRO A 111 12.27 1.69 -1.92
CA PRO A 111 10.92 2.17 -2.16
C PRO A 111 10.54 3.44 -1.38
N ILE A 112 11.31 3.85 -0.36
CA ILE A 112 11.01 5.02 0.47
C ILE A 112 11.72 6.23 -0.11
N THR A 113 10.98 7.15 -0.72
CA THR A 113 11.51 8.38 -1.32
C THR A 113 11.45 9.57 -0.38
N ALA A 114 12.20 10.64 -0.66
CA ALA A 114 12.18 11.89 0.10
C ALA A 114 10.76 12.47 0.22
N ALA A 115 9.97 12.43 -0.85
CA ALA A 115 8.61 12.95 -0.88
C ALA A 115 7.64 12.24 0.09
N MET A 116 7.94 11.01 0.47
CA MET A 116 7.10 10.23 1.40
C MET A 116 7.42 10.53 2.88
N LEU A 117 8.58 11.10 3.19
CA LEU A 117 9.11 11.14 4.56
C LEU A 117 8.19 11.89 5.54
N ASP A 118 7.60 12.99 5.12
CA ASP A 118 6.72 13.79 5.99
C ASP A 118 5.44 13.02 6.34
N GLU A 119 4.91 12.23 5.41
CA GLU A 119 3.64 11.53 5.53
C GLU A 119 3.77 10.10 6.05
N ILE A 120 5.01 9.54 6.13
CA ILE A 120 5.21 8.21 6.71
C ILE A 120 4.70 8.19 8.14
N ASN A 121 3.72 7.34 8.39
CA ASN A 121 3.27 6.97 9.72
C ASN A 121 3.89 5.64 10.14
N TYR A 122 4.03 5.43 11.45
CA TYR A 122 4.64 4.22 11.97
C TYR A 122 4.04 3.79 13.31
N THR A 123 4.14 2.50 13.57
CA THR A 123 3.88 1.93 14.90
C THR A 123 4.93 0.87 15.19
N GLN A 124 5.28 0.71 16.46
CA GLN A 124 6.30 -0.25 16.90
C GLN A 124 5.72 -1.26 17.86
N ALA A 125 6.13 -2.52 17.70
CA ALA A 125 5.93 -3.58 18.67
C ALA A 125 7.26 -4.35 18.83
N VAL A 126 7.84 -4.27 20.03
CA VAL A 126 9.09 -4.93 20.44
C VAL A 126 10.24 -4.63 19.45
N ASP A 127 10.60 -5.60 18.60
CA ASP A 127 11.69 -5.57 17.64
C ASP A 127 11.26 -5.14 16.21
N THR A 128 9.99 -4.86 16.02
CA THR A 128 9.39 -4.60 14.71
C THR A 128 8.74 -3.23 14.64
N LEU A 129 9.14 -2.44 13.65
CA LEU A 129 8.55 -1.15 13.28
C LEU A 129 7.75 -1.34 11.98
N ILE A 130 6.45 -1.04 12.03
CA ILE A 130 5.58 -1.03 10.86
C ILE A 130 5.56 0.37 10.27
N LEU A 131 5.76 0.48 8.96
CA LEU A 131 5.80 1.73 8.20
C LEU A 131 4.63 1.79 7.22
N CYS A 132 3.86 2.86 7.28
CA CYS A 132 2.69 3.11 6.46
C CYS A 132 2.83 4.39 5.65
N HIS A 133 2.41 4.34 4.39
CA HIS A 133 2.22 5.48 3.50
C HIS A 133 1.31 5.04 2.36
N GLU A 134 0.46 5.92 1.84
CA GLU A 134 -0.56 5.54 0.84
C GLU A 134 0.02 5.03 -0.48
N ASP A 135 1.24 5.45 -0.85
CA ASP A 135 1.94 5.04 -2.06
C ASP A 135 3.03 3.98 -1.81
N LEU A 136 3.12 3.48 -0.58
CA LEU A 136 4.10 2.48 -0.19
C LEU A 136 3.39 1.23 0.31
N GLN A 137 3.62 0.09 -0.35
CA GLN A 137 3.21 -1.18 0.23
C GLN A 137 3.73 -1.26 1.68
N THR A 138 2.82 -1.48 2.63
CA THR A 138 3.15 -1.48 4.07
C THR A 138 4.39 -2.32 4.34
N LYS A 139 5.36 -1.73 5.00
CA LYS A 139 6.66 -2.36 5.31
C LYS A 139 6.77 -2.68 6.78
N ARG A 140 7.61 -3.66 7.10
CA ARG A 140 8.14 -3.84 8.44
C ARG A 140 9.66 -3.74 8.44
N LEU A 141 10.19 -3.03 9.41
CA LEU A 141 11.62 -2.98 9.72
C LEU A 141 11.83 -3.77 11.00
N VAL A 142 12.55 -4.86 10.92
CA VAL A 142 12.83 -5.77 12.05
C VAL A 142 14.27 -5.61 12.48
N ARG A 143 14.47 -5.39 13.79
CA ARG A 143 15.80 -5.39 14.40
C ARG A 143 16.21 -6.81 14.77
N ASN A 144 17.28 -7.32 14.19
CA ASN A 144 17.88 -8.60 14.56
C ASN A 144 19.05 -8.41 15.54
N SER A 145 19.84 -7.33 15.38
CA SER A 145 20.90 -6.89 16.28
C SER A 145 21.17 -5.40 16.08
N ASP A 146 22.17 -4.84 16.76
CA ASP A 146 22.54 -3.41 16.63
C ASP A 146 22.89 -3.02 15.19
N THR A 147 23.50 -3.95 14.44
CA THR A 147 23.95 -3.74 13.06
C THR A 147 23.20 -4.61 12.04
N SER A 148 22.24 -5.44 12.46
CA SER A 148 21.48 -6.30 11.56
C SER A 148 19.99 -5.94 11.60
N TRP A 149 19.47 -5.49 10.46
CA TRP A 149 18.11 -5.00 10.27
C TRP A 149 17.52 -5.52 8.96
N THR A 150 16.27 -5.93 8.99
CA THR A 150 15.56 -6.42 7.80
C THR A 150 14.40 -5.50 7.46
N LEU A 151 14.39 -4.92 6.26
CA LEU A 151 13.27 -4.15 5.72
C LEU A 151 12.57 -4.99 4.66
N GLU A 152 11.33 -5.36 4.90
CA GLU A 152 10.54 -6.21 4.01
C GLU A 152 9.07 -5.79 3.96
N ASN A 153 8.30 -6.34 3.01
CA ASN A 153 6.86 -6.15 2.99
C ASN A 153 6.21 -6.81 4.21
N LEU A 154 5.21 -6.16 4.77
CA LEU A 154 4.41 -6.77 5.82
C LEU A 154 3.67 -7.98 5.22
N PRO A 155 3.73 -9.19 5.83
CA PRO A 155 3.15 -10.41 5.27
C PRO A 155 1.62 -10.46 5.49
N LEU A 156 0.91 -9.51 4.89
CA LEU A 156 -0.53 -9.40 4.98
C LEU A 156 -1.23 -10.59 4.33
N LYS A 157 -2.31 -11.05 4.95
CA LYS A 157 -3.16 -12.15 4.49
C LYS A 157 -4.62 -11.71 4.45
N ASN A 158 -5.39 -12.33 3.57
CA ASN A 158 -6.84 -12.13 3.47
C ASN A 158 -7.19 -10.64 3.46
N LEU A 159 -6.62 -9.89 2.50
CA LEU A 159 -6.79 -8.44 2.42
C LEU A 159 -8.27 -8.06 2.40
N PRO A 160 -8.64 -6.90 2.97
CA PRO A 160 -9.99 -6.37 2.80
C PRO A 160 -10.32 -6.23 1.32
N GLN A 161 -11.55 -6.57 0.96
CA GLN A 161 -11.99 -6.58 -0.43
C GLN A 161 -13.15 -5.62 -0.65
N TYR A 162 -13.22 -5.05 -1.85
CA TYR A 162 -14.41 -4.36 -2.27
C TYR A 162 -15.58 -5.35 -2.38
N PRO A 163 -16.83 -4.89 -2.21
CA PRO A 163 -17.98 -5.69 -2.59
C PRO A 163 -17.79 -6.21 -4.01
N TYR A 164 -18.24 -7.44 -4.23
CA TYR A 164 -18.17 -8.09 -5.54
C TYR A 164 -18.62 -7.14 -6.65
N VAL A 165 -17.73 -6.84 -7.57
CA VAL A 165 -18.07 -6.04 -8.75
C VAL A 165 -18.48 -7.02 -9.84
N PHE A 166 -19.76 -6.99 -10.20
CA PHE A 166 -20.28 -7.65 -11.40
C PHE A 166 -19.83 -6.90 -12.67
N SER A 167 -18.54 -6.66 -12.81
CA SER A 167 -17.98 -6.23 -14.09
C SER A 167 -17.87 -7.46 -14.96
N THR A 168 -18.88 -7.67 -15.77
CA THR A 168 -18.94 -8.78 -16.70
C THR A 168 -18.21 -8.40 -17.98
N HIS A 169 -17.15 -9.12 -18.29
CA HIS A 169 -16.56 -9.10 -19.61
C HIS A 169 -17.17 -10.25 -20.41
N LEU A 170 -17.54 -9.98 -21.65
CA LEU A 170 -18.01 -10.97 -22.61
C LEU A 170 -16.80 -11.48 -23.41
N PRO A 171 -16.15 -12.58 -22.99
CA PRO A 171 -14.97 -13.06 -23.69
C PRO A 171 -15.35 -13.60 -25.09
N ASN A 172 -14.57 -13.21 -26.08
CA ASN A 172 -14.76 -13.64 -27.45
C ASN A 172 -13.94 -14.91 -27.76
N PHE A 173 -13.94 -15.87 -26.84
CA PHE A 173 -13.35 -17.20 -27.04
C PHE A 173 -14.18 -18.28 -26.34
N THR A 174 -13.92 -19.52 -26.72
CA THR A 174 -14.64 -20.70 -26.22
C THR A 174 -13.93 -21.28 -25.00
N ILE A 175 -14.70 -21.71 -24.00
CA ILE A 175 -14.18 -22.45 -22.84
C ILE A 175 -14.74 -23.86 -22.79
N THR A 176 -13.98 -24.80 -22.23
CA THR A 176 -14.41 -26.20 -22.07
C THR A 176 -14.08 -26.65 -20.64
N PRO A 177 -15.08 -26.96 -19.79
CA PRO A 177 -14.86 -27.51 -18.47
C PRO A 177 -14.50 -29.00 -18.56
N SER A 178 -13.59 -29.49 -17.71
CA SER A 178 -13.17 -30.90 -17.68
C SER A 178 -14.19 -31.82 -16.97
N ALA A 179 -15.04 -31.24 -16.12
CA ALA A 179 -16.14 -31.94 -15.43
C ALA A 179 -17.25 -30.92 -15.14
N SER A 180 -18.44 -31.42 -14.83
CA SER A 180 -19.59 -30.57 -14.51
C SER A 180 -19.62 -30.13 -13.04
N THR A 181 -18.89 -30.78 -12.13
CA THR A 181 -18.89 -30.52 -10.70
C THR A 181 -17.52 -30.70 -10.05
N GLY A 182 -17.32 -30.05 -8.90
CA GLY A 182 -16.13 -30.22 -8.05
C GLY A 182 -14.92 -29.41 -8.50
N ASN A 183 -13.74 -29.97 -8.31
CA ASN A 183 -12.49 -29.39 -8.79
C ASN A 183 -12.33 -29.71 -10.26
N ILE A 184 -12.31 -28.69 -11.12
CA ILE A 184 -12.26 -28.82 -12.56
C ILE A 184 -11.10 -28.03 -13.15
N THR A 185 -10.78 -28.30 -14.42
CA THR A 185 -10.01 -27.37 -15.25
C THR A 185 -10.94 -26.74 -16.28
N ILE A 186 -10.73 -25.45 -16.54
CA ILE A 186 -11.36 -24.72 -17.63
C ILE A 186 -10.31 -24.44 -18.68
N THR A 187 -10.53 -24.92 -19.89
CA THR A 187 -9.60 -24.76 -21.00
C THR A 187 -10.18 -23.79 -22.02
N ALA A 188 -9.44 -22.76 -22.40
CA ALA A 188 -9.75 -21.87 -23.50
C ALA A 188 -9.39 -22.57 -24.82
N SER A 189 -10.41 -22.98 -25.56
CA SER A 189 -10.26 -23.75 -26.81
C SER A 189 -10.20 -22.81 -28.00
N ALA A 190 -9.30 -23.08 -28.93
CA ALA A 190 -9.15 -22.36 -30.21
C ALA A 190 -8.98 -20.82 -30.06
N ALA A 191 -8.52 -20.38 -28.92
CA ALA A 191 -8.27 -18.97 -28.68
C ALA A 191 -7.02 -18.49 -29.43
N THR A 192 -7.18 -17.44 -30.23
CA THR A 192 -6.05 -16.75 -30.87
C THR A 192 -5.24 -16.00 -29.79
N THR A 193 -3.93 -16.09 -29.82
CA THR A 193 -3.02 -15.32 -28.97
C THR A 193 -2.16 -14.40 -29.84
N ASP A 194 -1.66 -13.32 -29.25
CA ASP A 194 -0.73 -12.42 -29.95
C ASP A 194 0.40 -11.98 -29.03
N THR A 195 1.58 -11.80 -29.60
CA THR A 195 2.75 -11.27 -28.91
C THR A 195 3.50 -10.31 -29.83
N GLY A 196 4.07 -9.27 -29.28
CA GLY A 196 4.83 -8.32 -30.08
C GLY A 196 5.29 -7.10 -29.33
N ASN A 197 5.74 -6.13 -30.11
CA ASN A 197 6.12 -4.81 -29.60
C ASN A 197 4.96 -3.85 -29.83
N ALA A 198 4.58 -3.11 -28.80
CA ALA A 198 3.53 -2.09 -28.88
C ALA A 198 3.99 -0.93 -29.77
N GLN A 199 3.03 -0.33 -30.47
CA GLN A 199 3.30 0.84 -31.30
C GLN A 199 3.09 2.15 -30.52
N ALA A 200 2.11 2.15 -29.61
CA ALA A 200 1.75 3.28 -28.77
C ALA A 200 0.95 2.80 -27.55
N GLY A 201 0.69 3.71 -26.62
CA GLY A 201 -0.22 3.48 -25.50
C GLY A 201 -0.61 4.79 -24.83
N SER A 202 -1.63 4.70 -23.99
CA SER A 202 -2.12 5.78 -23.11
C SER A 202 -2.47 5.21 -21.74
N ALA A 203 -3.11 6.00 -20.89
CA ALA A 203 -3.50 5.55 -19.55
C ALA A 203 -4.36 4.26 -19.56
N ASN A 204 -5.18 4.04 -20.57
CA ASN A 204 -6.09 2.88 -20.66
C ASN A 204 -6.05 2.16 -22.02
N THR A 205 -5.07 2.48 -22.88
CA THR A 205 -4.96 1.83 -24.20
C THR A 205 -3.55 1.32 -24.46
N ILE A 206 -3.46 0.33 -25.35
CA ILE A 206 -2.23 -0.13 -25.99
C ILE A 206 -2.51 -0.41 -27.47
N THR A 207 -1.65 0.09 -28.34
CA THR A 207 -1.71 -0.20 -29.78
C THR A 207 -0.79 -1.38 -30.08
N LEU A 208 -1.36 -2.48 -30.54
CA LEU A 208 -0.63 -3.69 -30.91
C LEU A 208 0.18 -3.47 -32.20
N LYS A 209 1.07 -4.41 -32.49
CA LYS A 209 1.81 -4.42 -33.77
C LYS A 209 0.83 -4.45 -34.97
N SER A 210 1.19 -3.83 -36.09
CA SER A 210 0.36 -3.80 -37.29
C SER A 210 0.02 -5.19 -37.85
N SER A 211 0.91 -6.16 -37.62
CA SER A 211 0.73 -7.57 -38.00
C SER A 211 0.07 -8.42 -36.91
N SER A 212 -0.70 -7.80 -35.99
CA SER A 212 -1.41 -8.52 -34.93
C SER A 212 -2.32 -9.62 -35.50
N SER A 213 -2.34 -10.76 -34.82
CA SER A 213 -3.16 -11.93 -35.17
C SER A 213 -4.66 -11.65 -35.06
N PHE A 214 -5.06 -10.62 -34.32
CA PHE A 214 -6.44 -10.19 -34.19
C PHE A 214 -6.83 -9.33 -35.40
N SER A 215 -7.75 -9.83 -36.24
CA SER A 215 -8.14 -9.19 -37.48
C SER A 215 -9.45 -8.42 -37.42
N SER A 216 -10.37 -8.81 -36.53
CA SER A 216 -11.69 -8.20 -36.37
C SER A 216 -11.80 -7.42 -35.07
N ASP A 217 -12.78 -6.52 -35.01
CA ASP A 217 -13.16 -5.86 -33.76
C ASP A 217 -13.56 -6.92 -32.72
N ASP A 218 -13.35 -6.59 -31.45
CA ASP A 218 -13.66 -7.39 -30.27
C ASP A 218 -12.93 -8.76 -30.18
N ALA A 219 -12.05 -9.10 -31.11
CA ALA A 219 -11.42 -10.43 -31.17
C ALA A 219 -10.71 -10.85 -29.85
N PRO A 220 -9.96 -9.98 -29.14
CA PRO A 220 -9.36 -10.32 -27.86
C PRO A 220 -10.18 -9.90 -26.63
N ASN A 221 -11.45 -9.49 -26.78
CA ASN A 221 -12.24 -9.04 -25.64
C ASN A 221 -12.34 -10.13 -24.56
N GLY A 222 -12.20 -9.70 -23.30
CA GLY A 222 -12.17 -10.57 -22.14
C GLY A 222 -10.84 -11.31 -21.91
N MET A 223 -9.88 -11.22 -22.83
CA MET A 223 -8.52 -11.74 -22.64
C MET A 223 -7.69 -10.84 -21.74
N PHE A 224 -6.49 -11.28 -21.41
CA PHE A 224 -5.51 -10.52 -20.65
C PHE A 224 -4.37 -10.06 -21.57
N VAL A 225 -3.97 -8.79 -21.42
CA VAL A 225 -2.77 -8.24 -22.01
C VAL A 225 -1.73 -8.01 -20.92
N LYS A 226 -0.54 -8.57 -21.09
CA LYS A 226 0.59 -8.47 -20.17
C LYS A 226 1.76 -7.77 -20.86
N ILE A 227 2.34 -6.78 -20.19
CA ILE A 227 3.60 -6.17 -20.64
C ILE A 227 4.76 -7.03 -20.14
N THR A 228 5.45 -7.69 -21.06
CA THR A 228 6.49 -8.68 -20.76
C THR A 228 7.86 -8.06 -20.59
N SER A 229 8.12 -6.92 -21.22
CA SER A 229 9.35 -6.13 -21.04
C SER A 229 9.17 -4.70 -21.55
N GLY A 230 10.15 -3.82 -21.26
CA GLY A 230 10.12 -2.40 -21.63
C GLY A 230 9.28 -1.56 -20.67
N THR A 231 8.80 -0.42 -21.14
CA THR A 231 8.01 0.51 -20.31
C THR A 231 6.71 -0.15 -19.83
N GLY A 232 6.46 -0.13 -18.52
CA GLY A 232 5.32 -0.77 -17.90
C GLY A 232 5.46 -2.27 -17.69
N SER A 233 6.66 -2.85 -17.82
CA SER A 233 6.91 -4.29 -17.65
C SER A 233 6.33 -4.85 -16.35
N GLY A 234 5.72 -6.03 -16.44
CA GLY A 234 5.09 -6.75 -15.32
C GLY A 234 3.61 -6.44 -15.12
N GLN A 235 3.08 -5.36 -15.70
CA GLN A 235 1.67 -5.04 -15.60
C GLN A 235 0.82 -5.98 -16.45
N THR A 236 -0.32 -6.39 -15.91
CA THR A 236 -1.35 -7.18 -16.61
C THR A 236 -2.70 -6.48 -16.48
N ARG A 237 -3.47 -6.42 -17.56
CA ARG A 237 -4.81 -5.83 -17.60
C ARG A 237 -5.76 -6.71 -18.41
N GLN A 238 -7.05 -6.62 -18.10
CA GLN A 238 -8.07 -7.27 -18.92
C GLN A 238 -8.50 -6.38 -20.07
N VAL A 239 -8.74 -6.98 -21.22
CA VAL A 239 -9.17 -6.29 -22.43
C VAL A 239 -10.68 -6.06 -22.36
N GLU A 240 -11.09 -4.80 -22.41
CA GLU A 240 -12.51 -4.40 -22.47
C GLU A 240 -13.01 -4.29 -23.90
N ASP A 241 -12.18 -3.74 -24.77
CA ASP A 241 -12.56 -3.43 -26.15
C ASP A 241 -11.34 -3.51 -27.08
N TYR A 242 -11.60 -3.82 -28.34
CA TYR A 242 -10.57 -3.86 -29.37
C TYR A 242 -11.08 -3.39 -30.72
N VAL A 243 -10.37 -2.46 -31.31
CA VAL A 243 -10.64 -1.96 -32.68
C VAL A 243 -9.64 -2.58 -33.65
N GLY A 244 -10.12 -3.55 -34.45
CA GLY A 244 -9.28 -4.33 -35.36
C GLY A 244 -8.60 -3.52 -36.47
N SER A 245 -9.21 -2.42 -36.92
CA SER A 245 -8.66 -1.56 -37.97
C SER A 245 -7.45 -0.72 -37.48
N SER A 246 -7.48 -0.26 -36.25
CA SER A 246 -6.40 0.56 -35.63
C SER A 246 -5.48 -0.27 -34.72
N LYS A 247 -5.81 -1.52 -34.43
CA LYS A 247 -5.09 -2.42 -33.52
C LYS A 247 -5.01 -1.89 -32.09
N VAL A 248 -5.97 -1.08 -31.66
CA VAL A 248 -6.01 -0.49 -30.32
C VAL A 248 -6.84 -1.36 -29.40
N LEU A 249 -6.21 -1.79 -28.29
CA LEU A 249 -6.87 -2.40 -27.14
C LEU A 249 -7.20 -1.33 -26.11
N THR A 250 -8.41 -1.36 -25.59
CA THR A 250 -8.81 -0.66 -24.36
C THR A 250 -8.80 -1.64 -23.20
N VAL A 251 -8.25 -1.22 -22.08
CA VAL A 251 -8.05 -2.08 -20.91
C VAL A 251 -8.65 -1.49 -19.64
N TYR A 252 -8.99 -2.36 -18.72
CA TYR A 252 -9.40 -2.01 -17.36
C TYR A 252 -8.72 -2.94 -16.33
N PRO A 253 -8.31 -2.42 -15.15
CA PRO A 253 -8.17 -0.97 -14.83
C PRO A 253 -7.11 -0.28 -15.71
N PRO A 254 -6.98 1.06 -15.63
CA PRO A 254 -5.93 1.78 -16.36
C PRO A 254 -4.53 1.28 -16.02
N TRP A 255 -3.57 1.52 -16.92
CA TRP A 255 -2.16 1.21 -16.68
C TRP A 255 -1.60 2.10 -15.55
N ASP A 256 -0.81 1.53 -14.64
CA ASP A 256 -0.04 2.32 -13.65
C ASP A 256 1.07 3.12 -14.36
N THR A 257 1.66 2.52 -15.40
CA THR A 257 2.63 3.15 -16.30
C THR A 257 2.17 2.87 -17.72
N ALA A 258 1.80 3.90 -18.46
CA ALA A 258 1.33 3.78 -19.84
C ALA A 258 2.40 3.11 -20.72
N PRO A 259 2.06 2.04 -21.46
CA PRO A 259 2.97 1.40 -22.39
C PRO A 259 3.32 2.35 -23.56
N ASN A 260 4.43 2.07 -24.23
CA ASN A 260 4.89 2.83 -25.39
C ASN A 260 5.61 1.92 -26.40
N GLY A 261 6.24 2.50 -27.41
CA GLY A 261 6.95 1.76 -28.45
C GLY A 261 8.13 0.88 -27.99
N THR A 262 8.51 0.91 -26.68
CA THR A 262 9.52 0.00 -26.11
C THR A 262 8.90 -1.19 -25.40
N SER A 263 7.57 -1.18 -25.20
CA SER A 263 6.85 -2.19 -24.45
C SER A 263 6.61 -3.45 -25.29
N ASN A 264 7.11 -4.59 -24.87
CA ASN A 264 6.70 -5.87 -25.44
C ASN A 264 5.47 -6.39 -24.68
N TYR A 265 4.54 -6.99 -25.39
CA TYR A 265 3.29 -7.48 -24.86
C TYR A 265 3.02 -8.95 -25.23
N SER A 266 2.17 -9.60 -24.45
CA SER A 266 1.47 -10.83 -24.80
C SER A 266 -0.02 -10.69 -24.50
N VAL A 267 -0.89 -11.20 -25.42
CA VAL A 267 -2.33 -11.26 -25.23
C VAL A 267 -2.77 -12.72 -25.29
N HIS A 268 -3.51 -13.14 -24.24
CA HIS A 268 -3.91 -14.53 -24.08
C HIS A 268 -5.18 -14.65 -23.20
N PRO A 269 -5.90 -15.79 -23.27
CA PRO A 269 -7.17 -16.00 -22.57
C PRO A 269 -7.09 -15.86 -21.04
N PHE A 270 -6.07 -16.43 -20.39
CA PHE A 270 -5.95 -16.48 -18.95
C PHE A 270 -4.60 -15.96 -18.45
N GLU A 271 -4.60 -15.36 -17.28
CA GLU A 271 -3.40 -14.91 -16.55
C GLU A 271 -3.56 -15.21 -15.06
N ALA A 272 -2.47 -15.22 -14.32
CA ALA A 272 -2.49 -15.48 -12.88
C ALA A 272 -3.38 -14.49 -12.09
N SER A 273 -3.52 -13.27 -12.59
CA SER A 273 -4.42 -12.25 -12.03
C SER A 273 -5.92 -12.58 -12.15
N ALA A 274 -6.31 -13.59 -12.96
CA ALA A 274 -7.69 -14.06 -13.04
C ALA A 274 -8.10 -14.94 -11.84
N VAL A 275 -7.14 -15.40 -11.02
CA VAL A 275 -7.44 -16.20 -9.84
C VAL A 275 -8.31 -15.38 -8.87
N GLY A 276 -9.39 -15.99 -8.36
CA GLY A 276 -10.43 -15.34 -7.56
C GLY A 276 -11.63 -14.87 -8.36
N GLY A 277 -11.48 -14.69 -9.68
CA GLY A 277 -12.58 -14.43 -10.59
C GLY A 277 -13.38 -15.70 -10.95
N PHE A 278 -14.39 -15.54 -11.81
CA PHE A 278 -15.33 -16.62 -12.14
C PHE A 278 -15.55 -16.73 -13.64
N ALA A 279 -15.83 -17.95 -14.08
CA ALA A 279 -16.49 -18.23 -15.33
C ALA A 279 -17.98 -18.52 -15.05
N GLN A 280 -18.88 -17.72 -15.62
CA GLN A 280 -20.32 -17.85 -15.52
C GLN A 280 -20.92 -18.19 -16.88
N VAL A 281 -21.58 -19.33 -17.00
CA VAL A 281 -22.32 -19.69 -18.24
C VAL A 281 -23.68 -19.00 -18.23
N THR A 282 -24.02 -18.32 -19.32
CA THR A 282 -25.25 -17.52 -19.45
C THR A 282 -26.31 -18.20 -20.32
N SER A 283 -25.89 -19.07 -21.22
CA SER A 283 -26.80 -19.81 -22.12
C SER A 283 -27.52 -21.00 -21.46
N THR A 284 -26.89 -21.56 -20.41
CA THR A 284 -27.46 -22.62 -19.59
C THR A 284 -27.21 -22.26 -18.11
N PHE A 285 -26.62 -23.17 -17.32
CA PHE A 285 -26.17 -22.87 -15.99
C PHE A 285 -24.76 -23.45 -15.77
N GLY A 286 -24.04 -22.86 -14.87
CA GLY A 286 -22.67 -23.23 -14.49
C GLY A 286 -21.90 -22.03 -14.06
N ARG A 287 -21.29 -22.10 -12.88
CA ARG A 287 -20.41 -21.07 -12.37
C ARG A 287 -19.24 -21.71 -11.64
N ALA A 288 -18.03 -21.31 -11.99
CA ALA A 288 -16.84 -21.82 -11.35
C ALA A 288 -15.86 -20.70 -11.03
N ARG A 289 -15.32 -20.73 -9.82
CA ARG A 289 -14.31 -19.79 -9.33
C ARG A 289 -12.93 -20.31 -9.69
N TYR A 290 -12.12 -19.48 -10.31
CA TYR A 290 -10.71 -19.76 -10.60
C TYR A 290 -9.90 -19.82 -9.31
N VAL A 291 -9.15 -20.91 -9.09
CA VAL A 291 -8.36 -21.15 -7.87
C VAL A 291 -6.86 -21.22 -8.14
N GLU A 292 -6.45 -21.58 -9.36
CA GLU A 292 -5.04 -21.70 -9.72
C GLU A 292 -4.84 -21.46 -11.21
N PHE A 293 -3.84 -20.66 -11.55
CA PHE A 293 -3.38 -20.48 -12.93
C PHE A 293 -2.44 -21.62 -13.32
N VAL A 294 -2.75 -22.32 -14.41
CA VAL A 294 -1.93 -23.42 -14.94
C VAL A 294 -1.13 -22.96 -16.16
N SER A 295 -1.79 -22.32 -17.09
CA SER A 295 -1.19 -21.77 -18.31
C SER A 295 -2.08 -20.69 -18.92
N ASN A 296 -1.59 -20.02 -19.95
CA ASN A 296 -2.32 -18.98 -20.67
C ASN A 296 -3.66 -19.44 -21.28
N THR A 297 -3.90 -20.75 -21.31
CA THR A 297 -5.14 -21.36 -21.85
C THR A 297 -5.84 -22.28 -20.87
N VAL A 298 -5.31 -22.49 -19.64
CA VAL A 298 -5.88 -23.43 -18.67
C VAL A 298 -5.88 -22.83 -17.27
N MET A 299 -7.05 -22.84 -16.65
CA MET A 299 -7.25 -22.51 -15.23
C MET A 299 -7.78 -23.72 -14.46
N LYS A 300 -7.31 -23.94 -13.21
CA LYS A 300 -8.07 -24.76 -12.27
C LYS A 300 -9.16 -23.92 -11.62
N ALA A 301 -10.32 -24.54 -11.44
CA ALA A 301 -11.48 -23.89 -10.86
C ALA A 301 -12.27 -24.85 -9.96
N VAL A 302 -13.08 -24.27 -9.08
CA VAL A 302 -14.04 -25.02 -8.24
C VAL A 302 -15.43 -24.55 -8.63
N THR A 303 -16.32 -25.50 -8.92
CA THR A 303 -17.70 -25.17 -9.27
C THR A 303 -18.46 -24.71 -8.04
N GLU A 304 -19.13 -23.57 -8.13
CA GLU A 304 -20.13 -23.10 -7.17
C GLU A 304 -21.54 -23.48 -7.62
N VAL A 305 -21.79 -23.42 -8.91
CA VAL A 305 -22.97 -23.94 -9.59
C VAL A 305 -22.50 -24.95 -10.64
N SER A 306 -23.03 -26.16 -10.58
CA SER A 306 -22.67 -27.22 -11.53
C SER A 306 -22.90 -26.78 -12.97
N PHE A 307 -21.98 -27.09 -13.86
CA PHE A 307 -22.19 -26.90 -15.29
C PHE A 307 -23.27 -27.92 -15.80
N PHE A 308 -24.00 -27.51 -16.81
CA PHE A 308 -25.01 -28.37 -17.43
C PHE A 308 -24.40 -29.67 -17.95
N ASP A 309 -23.27 -29.57 -18.64
CA ASP A 309 -22.44 -30.68 -19.10
C ASP A 309 -20.99 -30.24 -19.28
N THR A 310 -20.18 -31.05 -19.95
CA THR A 310 -18.76 -30.74 -20.24
C THR A 310 -18.55 -30.27 -21.70
N SER A 311 -19.61 -29.91 -22.39
CA SER A 311 -19.51 -29.39 -23.74
C SER A 311 -18.85 -28.05 -23.79
N ALA A 312 -18.24 -27.70 -24.91
CA ALA A 312 -17.63 -26.41 -25.15
C ALA A 312 -18.68 -25.29 -25.12
N VAL A 313 -18.44 -24.28 -24.28
CA VAL A 313 -19.26 -23.09 -24.18
C VAL A 313 -18.65 -22.02 -25.08
N VAL A 314 -19.34 -21.69 -26.17
CA VAL A 314 -18.84 -20.75 -27.18
C VAL A 314 -18.90 -19.31 -26.70
N ALA A 315 -18.16 -18.44 -27.37
CA ALA A 315 -18.19 -16.99 -27.15
C ALA A 315 -19.61 -16.44 -27.12
N GLY A 316 -19.90 -15.50 -26.23
CA GLY A 316 -21.23 -14.90 -26.03
C GLY A 316 -22.19 -15.73 -25.17
N ASN A 317 -21.85 -16.99 -24.83
CA ASN A 317 -22.63 -17.84 -23.95
C ASN A 317 -22.04 -17.98 -22.55
N TRP A 318 -21.02 -17.24 -22.25
CA TRP A 318 -20.41 -17.17 -20.92
C TRP A 318 -19.79 -15.79 -20.68
N GLU A 319 -19.61 -15.48 -19.40
CA GLU A 319 -19.07 -14.23 -18.90
C GLU A 319 -17.88 -14.52 -18.00
N SER A 320 -16.87 -13.66 -18.08
CA SER A 320 -15.77 -13.64 -17.12
C SER A 320 -16.05 -12.55 -16.09
N GLU A 321 -16.23 -12.96 -14.85
CA GLU A 321 -16.46 -12.03 -13.73
C GLU A 321 -15.13 -11.82 -12.99
N GLN A 322 -14.78 -10.57 -12.69
CA GLN A 322 -13.51 -10.26 -12.04
C GLN A 322 -13.43 -10.74 -10.58
N GLY A 323 -14.56 -10.97 -9.92
CA GLY A 323 -14.59 -11.33 -8.52
C GLY A 323 -14.34 -10.15 -7.58
N TYR A 324 -13.64 -10.41 -6.50
CA TYR A 324 -13.33 -9.40 -5.48
C TYR A 324 -12.03 -8.68 -5.83
N GLU A 325 -12.02 -7.35 -5.66
CA GLU A 325 -10.82 -6.53 -5.80
C GLU A 325 -10.29 -6.16 -4.41
N ASP A 326 -9.00 -6.32 -4.18
CA ASP A 326 -8.38 -5.94 -2.93
C ASP A 326 -8.44 -4.41 -2.71
N VAL A 327 -8.78 -3.99 -1.50
CA VAL A 327 -8.82 -2.58 -1.10
C VAL A 327 -7.42 -1.98 -1.11
N TRP A 328 -6.40 -2.77 -0.75
CA TRP A 328 -5.02 -2.33 -0.68
C TRP A 328 -4.20 -2.87 -1.84
N SER A 329 -3.79 -1.96 -2.71
CA SER A 329 -2.95 -2.27 -3.87
C SER A 329 -2.21 -1.01 -4.31
N ASN A 330 -1.25 -1.15 -5.22
CA ASN A 330 -0.55 0.02 -5.79
C ASN A 330 -1.51 0.99 -6.52
N ALA A 331 -2.59 0.48 -7.10
CA ALA A 331 -3.60 1.31 -7.76
C ALA A 331 -4.59 1.97 -6.78
N ARG A 332 -4.99 1.23 -5.72
CA ARG A 332 -5.99 1.68 -4.74
C ARG A 332 -5.39 2.40 -3.54
N GLY A 333 -4.07 2.34 -3.40
CA GLY A 333 -3.32 2.85 -2.25
C GLY A 333 -3.23 1.84 -1.11
N TRP A 334 -2.29 2.10 -0.22
CA TRP A 334 -1.98 1.32 0.98
C TRP A 334 -2.46 2.06 2.23
N PRO A 335 -2.53 1.40 3.39
CA PRO A 335 -2.88 2.07 4.65
C PRO A 335 -1.97 3.24 4.96
N ARG A 336 -2.57 4.36 5.42
CA ARG A 336 -1.84 5.58 5.79
C ARG A 336 -1.29 5.54 7.20
N SER A 337 -1.99 4.88 8.13
CA SER A 337 -1.59 4.82 9.54
C SER A 337 -1.77 3.43 10.12
N ALA A 338 -1.05 3.14 11.20
CA ALA A 338 -1.13 1.88 11.92
C ALA A 338 -1.05 2.10 13.44
N ALA A 339 -1.81 1.31 14.19
CA ALA A 339 -1.74 1.28 15.65
C ALA A 339 -2.07 -0.11 16.19
N PHE A 340 -1.41 -0.52 17.27
CA PHE A 340 -1.80 -1.73 18.01
C PHE A 340 -2.78 -1.35 19.11
N HIS A 341 -3.90 -2.06 19.19
CA HIS A 341 -4.89 -1.88 20.24
C HIS A 341 -5.62 -3.21 20.51
N GLU A 342 -5.80 -3.56 21.77
CA GLU A 342 -6.57 -4.73 22.24
C GLU A 342 -6.28 -6.03 21.46
N GLY A 343 -4.99 -6.34 21.24
CA GLY A 343 -4.58 -7.58 20.58
C GLY A 343 -4.80 -7.59 19.06
N ARG A 344 -5.04 -6.44 18.45
CA ARG A 344 -5.19 -6.26 16.99
C ARG A 344 -4.21 -5.25 16.45
N LEU A 345 -3.87 -5.38 15.19
CA LEU A 345 -3.24 -4.32 14.40
C LEU A 345 -4.35 -3.59 13.65
N TYR A 346 -4.49 -2.30 13.90
CA TYR A 346 -5.40 -1.44 13.18
C TYR A 346 -4.67 -0.65 12.09
N PHE A 347 -5.31 -0.55 10.94
CA PHE A 347 -4.91 0.35 9.87
C PHE A 347 -5.98 1.41 9.64
N GLY A 348 -5.55 2.63 9.32
CA GLY A 348 -6.43 3.75 9.06
C GLY A 348 -6.21 4.35 7.67
N GLY A 349 -7.28 4.56 6.94
CA GLY A 349 -7.32 5.25 5.66
C GLY A 349 -6.46 4.63 4.56
N SER A 350 -6.91 4.76 3.33
CA SER A 350 -6.12 4.51 2.11
C SER A 350 -6.54 5.54 1.06
N LYS A 351 -5.86 5.61 -0.08
CA LYS A 351 -6.28 6.51 -1.19
C LYS A 351 -7.73 6.31 -1.58
N SER A 352 -8.16 5.08 -1.70
CA SER A 352 -9.50 4.72 -2.19
C SER A 352 -10.57 4.72 -1.09
N ARG A 353 -10.19 4.57 0.18
CA ARG A 353 -11.08 4.57 1.36
C ARG A 353 -10.46 5.35 2.51
N ALA A 354 -10.47 6.67 2.40
CA ALA A 354 -9.80 7.57 3.34
C ALA A 354 -10.38 7.54 4.76
N ASN A 355 -11.66 7.19 4.93
CA ASN A 355 -12.38 7.24 6.20
C ASN A 355 -12.65 5.86 6.80
N THR A 356 -11.94 4.81 6.34
CA THR A 356 -12.15 3.45 6.82
C THR A 356 -11.03 3.02 7.76
N ILE A 357 -11.40 2.32 8.82
CA ILE A 357 -10.49 1.66 9.76
C ILE A 357 -10.65 0.15 9.56
N TRP A 358 -9.52 -0.54 9.53
CA TRP A 358 -9.46 -2.00 9.46
C TRP A 358 -8.69 -2.53 10.66
N GLY A 359 -9.28 -3.48 11.39
CA GLY A 359 -8.62 -4.21 12.46
C GLY A 359 -8.33 -5.64 12.04
N SER A 360 -7.13 -6.14 12.31
CA SER A 360 -6.77 -7.54 12.08
C SER A 360 -7.62 -8.48 12.96
N GLN A 361 -7.54 -9.77 12.70
CA GLN A 361 -8.00 -10.78 13.66
C GLN A 361 -7.25 -10.65 14.99
N VAL A 362 -7.89 -11.05 16.09
CA VAL A 362 -7.28 -11.02 17.44
C VAL A 362 -6.05 -11.93 17.48
N ILE A 363 -4.92 -11.40 17.96
CA ILE A 363 -3.61 -12.08 18.06
C ILE A 363 -2.99 -12.46 16.71
N ASN A 364 -3.74 -12.43 15.62
CA ASN A 364 -3.25 -12.67 14.26
C ASN A 364 -3.13 -11.35 13.50
N PHE A 365 -2.12 -10.57 13.85
CA PHE A 365 -1.92 -9.16 13.46
C PHE A 365 -1.86 -8.89 11.96
N PHE A 366 -1.64 -9.89 11.12
CA PHE A 366 -1.47 -9.71 9.68
C PHE A 366 -2.59 -10.34 8.85
N ASP A 367 -3.64 -10.85 9.51
CA ASP A 367 -4.80 -11.45 8.86
C ASP A 367 -6.01 -10.51 8.97
N PHE A 368 -6.57 -10.12 7.82
CA PHE A 368 -7.70 -9.20 7.70
C PHE A 368 -8.95 -9.87 7.12
N GLY A 369 -9.02 -11.19 7.16
CA GLY A 369 -10.18 -11.95 6.69
C GLY A 369 -11.42 -11.68 7.53
N ALA A 370 -12.49 -11.21 6.88
CA ALA A 370 -13.73 -10.81 7.54
C ALA A 370 -14.53 -11.98 8.14
N GLY A 371 -14.22 -13.23 7.76
CA GLY A 371 -14.83 -14.45 8.32
C GLY A 371 -16.36 -14.46 8.31
N SER A 372 -16.94 -14.86 9.43
CA SER A 372 -18.40 -14.98 9.63
C SER A 372 -19.00 -13.90 10.55
N GLY A 373 -18.18 -12.96 11.05
CA GLY A 373 -18.60 -11.86 11.92
C GLY A 373 -18.51 -12.19 13.42
N LEU A 374 -17.56 -13.04 13.81
CA LEU A 374 -17.27 -13.33 15.22
C LEU A 374 -16.39 -12.22 15.84
N ASP A 375 -16.41 -12.12 17.16
CA ASP A 375 -15.70 -11.08 17.91
C ASP A 375 -14.17 -11.13 17.77
N ASP A 376 -13.59 -12.27 17.42
CA ASP A 376 -12.15 -12.49 17.21
C ASP A 376 -11.70 -12.30 15.75
N GLU A 377 -12.64 -12.17 14.83
CA GLU A 377 -12.39 -11.95 13.41
C GLU A 377 -12.05 -10.48 13.12
N SER A 378 -11.63 -10.18 11.88
CA SER A 378 -11.24 -8.84 11.47
C SER A 378 -12.42 -7.86 11.51
N VAL A 379 -12.09 -6.58 11.67
CA VAL A 379 -13.08 -5.50 11.74
C VAL A 379 -12.86 -4.53 10.58
N GLU A 380 -13.93 -4.16 9.90
CA GLU A 380 -13.93 -3.03 8.96
C GLU A 380 -15.00 -2.03 9.38
N ALA A 381 -14.62 -0.78 9.60
CA ALA A 381 -15.54 0.29 9.98
C ALA A 381 -15.24 1.56 9.18
N THR A 382 -16.27 2.10 8.54
CA THR A 382 -16.15 3.35 7.80
C THR A 382 -16.84 4.47 8.57
N ILE A 383 -16.11 5.56 8.84
CA ILE A 383 -16.65 6.74 9.50
C ILE A 383 -17.52 7.49 8.49
N ASN A 384 -18.82 7.55 8.77
CA ASN A 384 -19.75 8.33 7.96
C ASN A 384 -19.68 9.81 8.38
N THR A 385 -19.18 10.66 7.49
CA THR A 385 -19.07 12.10 7.71
C THR A 385 -19.51 12.87 6.47
N ASN A 386 -20.09 14.05 6.68
CA ASN A 386 -20.46 14.97 5.60
C ASN A 386 -19.28 15.82 5.11
N GLN A 387 -18.09 15.64 5.68
CA GLN A 387 -16.87 16.35 5.31
C GLN A 387 -15.87 15.38 4.69
N LEU A 388 -15.07 15.89 3.74
CA LEU A 388 -13.90 15.19 3.20
C LEU A 388 -12.81 15.16 4.28
N ASN A 389 -12.85 14.17 5.13
CA ASN A 389 -11.83 13.89 6.14
C ASN A 389 -11.09 12.60 5.77
N SER A 390 -9.85 12.50 6.20
CA SER A 390 -9.07 11.26 6.09
C SER A 390 -8.52 10.87 7.46
N ILE A 391 -8.41 9.57 7.68
CA ILE A 391 -7.73 9.04 8.87
C ILE A 391 -6.23 9.09 8.59
N VAL A 392 -5.50 9.92 9.33
CA VAL A 392 -4.06 10.14 9.14
C VAL A 392 -3.26 9.64 10.34
N ASN A 393 -3.87 9.66 11.55
CA ASN A 393 -3.30 9.19 12.82
C ASN A 393 -4.39 8.60 13.71
#